data_f0764fbf96c1c366eaebef07259c6d63
#
_entry.id   f0764fbf96c1c366eaebef07259c6d63
#
_cell.length_a   1.000
_cell.length_b   1.000
_cell.length_c   1.000
_cell.angle_alpha   90.00
_cell.angle_beta   90.00
_cell.angle_gamma   90.00
#
_symmetry.space_group_name_H-M   'P 1'
#
loop_
_entity.id
_entity.type
_entity.pdbx_description
1 polymer ?
#
loop_
_entity_poly.entity_id
_entity_poly.type
_entity_poly.pdbx_seq_one_letter_code
_entity_poly.pdbx_strand_id
1 'polypeptide(L)'
;MSRILVAIGANLPAGDGAPPLKSCKAALAALGALPGLRLVAASRWWESAPIPPDPASPRYVNGVALLEGSADPASLLSALQAIENAAGRTRPYPNAPRVLDLDIIDLDGLVRDAPDPILPHPRAHLRGFVLYPLAEVAPDWVHPRLKQPIAALIAALPAQDVRPLPAA
;
A
#
# COMPACT_ATOMS: atom_id res chain seq x y z
N MET A 1 -5.99 0.59 -20.96
CA MET A 1 -5.10 0.09 -19.90
C MET A 1 -5.64 0.49 -18.54
N SER A 2 -5.64 -0.43 -17.61
CA SER A 2 -6.10 -0.16 -16.25
C SER A 2 -5.03 0.56 -15.45
N ARG A 3 -5.46 1.49 -14.63
CA ARG A 3 -4.63 2.20 -13.66
C ARG A 3 -4.79 1.51 -12.31
N ILE A 4 -3.67 1.15 -11.70
CA ILE A 4 -3.67 0.33 -10.49
C ILE A 4 -2.82 1.03 -9.43
N LEU A 5 -3.38 1.18 -8.24
CA LEU A 5 -2.70 1.79 -7.10
C LEU A 5 -2.53 0.73 -6.01
N VAL A 6 -1.29 0.52 -5.57
CA VAL A 6 -0.93 -0.49 -4.58
C VAL A 6 -0.20 0.18 -3.43
N ALA A 7 -0.66 -0.07 -2.21
CA ALA A 7 0.03 0.35 -0.99
C ALA A 7 1.04 -0.71 -0.57
N ILE A 8 2.21 -0.26 -0.15
CA ILE A 8 3.31 -1.10 0.32
C ILE A 8 3.63 -0.71 1.75
N GLY A 9 3.72 -1.68 2.65
CA GLY A 9 4.04 -1.40 4.04
C GLY A 9 4.80 -2.54 4.70
N ALA A 10 5.64 -2.21 5.69
CA ALA A 10 6.38 -3.19 6.47
C ALA A 10 6.87 -2.54 7.77
N ASN A 11 6.92 -3.32 8.86
CA ASN A 11 7.51 -2.85 10.12
C ASN A 11 8.37 -3.89 10.83
N LEU A 12 8.60 -5.05 10.21
CA LEU A 12 9.51 -6.07 10.72
C LEU A 12 10.69 -6.26 9.79
N PRO A 13 11.89 -6.54 10.31
CA PRO A 13 13.01 -6.96 9.48
C PRO A 13 12.70 -8.31 8.82
N ALA A 14 13.29 -8.54 7.64
CA ALA A 14 13.20 -9.81 6.95
C ALA A 14 13.96 -10.91 7.72
N GLY A 15 13.74 -12.18 7.34
CA GLY A 15 14.39 -13.31 8.00
C GLY A 15 15.91 -13.27 7.98
N ASP A 16 16.51 -12.59 7.00
CA ASP A 16 17.96 -12.35 6.90
C ASP A 16 18.43 -11.10 7.66
N GLY A 17 17.52 -10.43 8.39
CA GLY A 17 17.82 -9.21 9.13
C GLY A 17 17.73 -7.93 8.32
N ALA A 18 17.35 -7.99 7.04
CA ALA A 18 17.20 -6.79 6.22
C ALA A 18 16.11 -5.87 6.79
N PRO A 19 16.35 -4.53 6.83
CA PRO A 19 15.37 -3.61 7.41
C PRO A 19 14.09 -3.51 6.55
N PRO A 20 12.96 -3.07 7.15
CA PRO A 20 11.69 -2.95 6.43
C PRO A 20 11.76 -2.14 5.12
N LEU A 21 12.55 -1.07 5.09
CA LEU A 21 12.73 -0.28 3.87
C LEU A 21 13.26 -1.13 2.71
N LYS A 22 14.20 -2.02 2.98
CA LYS A 22 14.76 -2.91 1.94
C LYS A 22 13.69 -3.86 1.41
N SER A 23 12.85 -4.42 2.28
CA SER A 23 11.73 -5.28 1.89
C SER A 23 10.72 -4.52 1.03
N CYS A 24 10.42 -3.27 1.39
CA CYS A 24 9.52 -2.42 0.61
C CYS A 24 10.10 -2.10 -0.78
N LYS A 25 11.38 -1.79 -0.87
CA LYS A 25 12.04 -1.53 -2.16
C LYS A 25 12.06 -2.78 -3.05
N ALA A 26 12.30 -3.94 -2.47
CA ALA A 26 12.26 -5.22 -3.19
C ALA A 26 10.84 -5.52 -3.71
N ALA A 27 9.81 -5.23 -2.90
CA ALA A 27 8.42 -5.39 -3.30
C ALA A 27 8.07 -4.46 -4.47
N LEU A 28 8.53 -3.23 -4.43
CA LEU A 28 8.32 -2.28 -5.54
C LEU A 28 8.91 -2.81 -6.85
N ALA A 29 10.12 -3.35 -6.80
CA ALA A 29 10.76 -3.98 -7.96
C ALA A 29 9.95 -5.18 -8.46
N ALA A 30 9.46 -6.02 -7.55
CA ALA A 30 8.64 -7.19 -7.89
C ALA A 30 7.32 -6.80 -8.54
N LEU A 31 6.69 -5.72 -8.09
CA LEU A 31 5.47 -5.19 -8.71
C LEU A 31 5.72 -4.76 -10.16
N GLY A 32 6.82 -4.08 -10.39
CA GLY A 32 7.20 -3.63 -11.74
C GLY A 32 7.57 -4.77 -12.69
N ALA A 33 7.86 -5.96 -12.16
CA ALA A 33 8.21 -7.15 -12.94
C ALA A 33 7.01 -8.09 -13.19
N LEU A 34 5.82 -7.77 -12.65
CA LEU A 34 4.64 -8.60 -12.86
C LEU A 34 4.23 -8.61 -14.34
N PRO A 35 3.92 -9.81 -14.90
CA PRO A 35 3.51 -9.90 -16.30
C PRO A 35 2.28 -9.03 -16.61
N GLY A 36 2.32 -8.33 -17.73
CA GLY A 36 1.22 -7.49 -18.17
C GLY A 36 1.08 -6.16 -17.45
N LEU A 37 1.96 -5.86 -16.49
CA LEU A 37 1.95 -4.62 -15.72
C LEU A 37 3.25 -3.85 -15.91
N ARG A 38 3.14 -2.52 -15.79
CA ARG A 38 4.27 -1.60 -15.87
C ARG A 38 4.24 -0.65 -14.69
N LEU A 39 5.36 -0.48 -14.01
CA LEU A 39 5.49 0.54 -12.96
C LEU A 39 5.62 1.91 -13.61
N VAL A 40 4.68 2.79 -13.32
CA VAL A 40 4.63 4.16 -13.88
C VAL A 40 5.26 5.16 -12.94
N ALA A 41 4.97 5.05 -11.64
CA ALA A 41 5.47 5.98 -10.63
C ALA A 41 5.47 5.31 -9.27
N ALA A 42 6.36 5.78 -8.40
CA ALA A 42 6.42 5.36 -7.01
C ALA A 42 6.54 6.61 -6.12
N SER A 43 5.88 6.58 -4.97
CA SER A 43 6.00 7.64 -3.98
C SER A 43 7.38 7.62 -3.32
N ARG A 44 7.71 8.70 -2.60
CA ARG A 44 8.74 8.63 -1.58
C ARG A 44 8.32 7.58 -0.54
N TRP A 45 9.26 7.20 0.30
CA TRP A 45 8.95 6.34 1.44
C TRP A 45 8.59 7.20 2.65
N TRP A 46 7.58 6.75 3.39
CA TRP A 46 7.04 7.40 4.57
C TRP A 46 7.18 6.49 5.77
N GLU A 47 7.10 7.04 6.98
CA GLU A 47 7.02 6.23 8.19
C GLU A 47 5.78 6.63 8.98
N SER A 48 5.22 5.65 9.69
CA SER A 48 4.01 5.85 10.47
C SER A 48 4.01 5.02 11.74
N ALA A 49 3.28 5.50 12.76
CA ALA A 49 2.98 4.70 13.95
C ALA A 49 1.95 3.62 13.60
N PRO A 50 1.99 2.44 14.28
CA PRO A 50 0.96 1.42 14.11
C PRO A 50 -0.45 1.96 14.43
N ILE A 51 -1.46 1.46 13.72
CA ILE A 51 -2.87 1.74 13.98
C ILE A 51 -3.58 0.40 14.15
N PRO A 52 -4.15 0.10 15.32
CA PRO A 52 -4.16 0.93 16.54
C PRO A 52 -2.77 1.08 17.16
N PRO A 53 -2.53 2.13 17.97
CA PRO A 53 -1.23 2.34 18.59
C PRO A 53 -0.79 1.13 19.41
N ASP A 54 0.47 0.73 19.23
CA ASP A 54 1.09 -0.38 19.95
C ASP A 54 2.54 -0.04 20.24
N PRO A 55 2.89 0.30 21.50
CA PRO A 55 4.27 0.66 21.84
C PRO A 55 5.29 -0.47 21.60
N ALA A 56 4.83 -1.73 21.58
CA ALA A 56 5.69 -2.88 21.34
C ALA A 56 5.95 -3.13 19.85
N SER A 57 5.19 -2.48 18.96
CA SER A 57 5.33 -2.65 17.53
C SER A 57 6.21 -1.55 16.94
N PRO A 58 7.19 -1.89 16.07
CA PRO A 58 7.99 -0.88 15.37
C PRO A 58 7.14 0.00 14.46
N ARG A 59 7.68 1.16 14.10
CA ARG A 59 7.06 2.04 13.12
C ARG A 59 7.04 1.37 11.74
N TYR A 60 6.01 1.66 10.96
CA TYR A 60 5.89 1.19 9.59
C TYR A 60 6.69 2.06 8.62
N VAL A 61 7.22 1.43 7.58
CA VAL A 61 7.64 2.09 6.34
C VAL A 61 6.51 1.91 5.34
N ASN A 62 6.13 2.98 4.65
CA ASN A 62 4.99 2.99 3.75
C ASN A 62 5.33 3.67 2.43
N GLY A 63 4.72 3.20 1.35
CA GLY A 63 4.79 3.81 0.04
C GLY A 63 3.61 3.39 -0.82
N VAL A 64 3.48 4.02 -1.98
CA VAL A 64 2.44 3.70 -2.96
C VAL A 64 3.06 3.60 -4.34
N ALA A 65 2.66 2.58 -5.08
CA ALA A 65 3.06 2.37 -6.47
C ALA A 65 1.87 2.61 -7.39
N LEU A 66 2.12 3.29 -8.51
CA LEU A 66 1.19 3.42 -9.61
C LEU A 66 1.62 2.49 -10.73
N LEU A 67 0.76 1.55 -11.08
CA LEU A 67 0.97 0.60 -12.17
C LEU A 67 -0.05 0.83 -13.27
N GLU A 68 0.32 0.47 -14.48
CA GLU A 68 -0.59 0.41 -15.63
C GLU A 68 -0.49 -0.94 -16.29
N GLY A 69 -1.60 -1.40 -16.86
CA GLY A 69 -1.63 -2.65 -17.59
C GLY A 69 -2.97 -3.33 -17.54
N SER A 70 -2.94 -4.63 -17.72
CA SER A 70 -4.12 -5.48 -17.70
C SER A 70 -4.06 -6.38 -16.49
N ALA A 71 -5.05 -6.27 -15.61
CA ALA A 71 -5.14 -7.13 -14.44
C ALA A 71 -6.60 -7.32 -14.05
N ASP A 72 -6.92 -8.55 -13.67
CA ASP A 72 -8.18 -8.89 -13.07
C ASP A 72 -8.01 -8.89 -11.54
N PRO A 73 -9.03 -8.47 -10.77
CA PRO A 73 -8.87 -8.30 -9.31
C PRO A 73 -8.33 -9.53 -8.59
N ALA A 74 -8.88 -10.71 -8.87
CA ALA A 74 -8.48 -11.94 -8.18
C ALA A 74 -7.05 -12.34 -8.53
N SER A 75 -6.67 -12.22 -9.79
CA SER A 75 -5.31 -12.54 -10.25
C SER A 75 -4.28 -11.57 -9.67
N LEU A 76 -4.62 -10.29 -9.60
CA LEU A 76 -3.74 -9.30 -9.00
C LEU A 76 -3.55 -9.58 -7.50
N LEU A 77 -4.63 -9.86 -6.77
CA LEU A 77 -4.55 -10.20 -5.35
C LEU A 77 -3.64 -11.41 -5.13
N SER A 78 -3.78 -12.46 -5.95
CA SER A 78 -2.94 -13.66 -5.86
C SER A 78 -1.46 -13.32 -6.11
N ALA A 79 -1.17 -12.46 -7.08
CA ALA A 79 0.19 -12.03 -7.37
C ALA A 79 0.80 -11.25 -6.18
N LEU A 80 0.02 -10.36 -5.56
CA LEU A 80 0.48 -9.62 -4.38
C LEU A 80 0.74 -10.54 -3.21
N GLN A 81 -0.14 -11.51 -2.98
CA GLN A 81 0.03 -12.50 -1.91
C GLN A 81 1.28 -13.37 -2.14
N ALA A 82 1.59 -13.70 -3.37
CA ALA A 82 2.82 -14.44 -3.70
C ALA A 82 4.06 -13.62 -3.34
N ILE A 83 4.06 -12.32 -3.60
CA ILE A 83 5.16 -11.43 -3.21
C ILE A 83 5.28 -11.36 -1.68
N GLU A 84 4.18 -11.22 -0.97
CA GLU A 84 4.17 -11.21 0.50
C GLU A 84 4.72 -12.52 1.07
N ASN A 85 4.29 -13.65 0.53
CA ASN A 85 4.73 -14.96 1.00
C ASN A 85 6.23 -15.17 0.74
N ALA A 86 6.73 -14.73 -0.40
CA ALA A 86 8.16 -14.80 -0.72
C ALA A 86 9.00 -13.94 0.23
N ALA A 87 8.42 -12.87 0.79
CA ALA A 87 9.09 -12.01 1.77
C ALA A 87 9.03 -12.57 3.19
N GLY A 88 8.32 -13.68 3.42
CA GLY A 88 8.23 -14.30 4.74
C GLY A 88 7.02 -13.84 5.57
N ARG A 89 5.89 -13.61 4.91
CA ARG A 89 4.66 -13.19 5.58
C ARG A 89 4.21 -14.20 6.62
N THR A 90 3.99 -13.72 7.87
CA THR A 90 3.29 -14.46 8.94
C THR A 90 2.28 -13.52 9.58
N ARG A 91 1.10 -14.06 9.94
CA ARG A 91 0.05 -13.28 10.61
C ARG A 91 -0.56 -14.09 11.73
N PRO A 92 0.14 -14.19 12.89
CA PRO A 92 -0.35 -14.99 14.01
C PRO A 92 -1.63 -14.42 14.65
N TYR A 93 -1.92 -13.12 14.46
CA TYR A 93 -3.13 -12.47 14.98
C TYR A 93 -3.43 -11.20 14.17
N PRO A 94 -4.67 -10.66 14.23
CA PRO A 94 -5.02 -9.42 13.54
C PRO A 94 -4.13 -8.25 13.96
N ASN A 95 -3.75 -7.42 13.00
CA ASN A 95 -2.87 -6.27 13.18
C ASN A 95 -1.47 -6.61 13.72
N ALA A 96 -1.05 -7.88 13.57
CA ALA A 96 0.31 -8.28 13.92
C ALA A 96 1.34 -7.50 13.10
N PRO A 97 2.56 -7.25 13.66
CA PRO A 97 3.66 -6.69 12.88
C PRO A 97 3.95 -7.54 11.63
N ARG A 98 4.43 -6.90 10.56
CA ARG A 98 4.53 -7.52 9.23
C ARG A 98 5.86 -7.28 8.58
N VAL A 99 6.42 -8.33 7.98
CA VAL A 99 7.60 -8.23 7.11
C VAL A 99 7.26 -7.47 5.84
N LEU A 100 6.10 -7.74 5.26
CA LEU A 100 5.62 -7.04 4.06
C LEU A 100 4.09 -7.15 3.98
N ASP A 101 3.46 -6.04 3.64
CA ASP A 101 2.02 -5.96 3.41
C ASP A 101 1.76 -5.20 2.11
N LEU A 102 0.98 -5.79 1.22
CA LEU A 102 0.61 -5.20 -0.06
C LEU A 102 -0.91 -5.16 -0.17
N ASP A 103 -1.45 -3.97 -0.39
CA ASP A 103 -2.90 -3.77 -0.53
C ASP A 103 -3.23 -3.08 -1.84
N ILE A 104 -4.25 -3.57 -2.54
CA ILE A 104 -4.80 -2.87 -3.70
C ILE A 104 -5.65 -1.72 -3.17
N ILE A 105 -5.22 -0.49 -3.45
CA ILE A 105 -6.00 0.71 -3.09
C ILE A 105 -7.15 0.87 -4.07
N ASP A 106 -6.84 0.83 -5.35
CA ASP A 106 -7.79 1.08 -6.44
C ASP A 106 -7.34 0.33 -7.69
N LEU A 107 -8.29 -0.24 -8.40
CA LEU A 107 -8.09 -0.85 -9.71
C LEU A 107 -9.08 -0.23 -10.67
N ASP A 108 -8.61 0.79 -11.42
CA ASP A 108 -9.34 1.43 -12.50
C ASP A 108 -10.71 2.00 -12.08
N GLY A 109 -10.84 2.42 -10.83
CA GLY A 109 -12.09 2.97 -10.30
C GLY A 109 -13.18 1.95 -10.02
N LEU A 110 -12.86 0.65 -10.04
CA LEU A 110 -13.85 -0.39 -9.77
C LEU A 110 -14.36 -0.30 -8.32
N VAL A 111 -15.67 -0.48 -8.17
CA VAL A 111 -16.33 -0.62 -6.88
C VAL A 111 -16.78 -2.06 -6.74
N ARG A 112 -16.31 -2.74 -5.69
CA ARG A 112 -16.52 -4.18 -5.54
C ARG A 112 -16.59 -4.54 -4.06
N ASP A 113 -17.68 -5.18 -3.63
CA ASP A 113 -17.90 -5.54 -2.23
C ASP A 113 -17.52 -6.99 -1.92
N ALA A 114 -17.58 -7.86 -2.92
CA ALA A 114 -17.24 -9.28 -2.79
C ALA A 114 -17.10 -9.92 -4.17
N PRO A 115 -16.32 -11.01 -4.32
CA PRO A 115 -15.36 -11.54 -3.36
C PRO A 115 -14.11 -10.66 -3.27
N ASP A 116 -13.15 -11.00 -2.40
CA ASP A 116 -11.88 -10.29 -2.33
C ASP A 116 -11.18 -10.22 -3.70
N PRO A 117 -10.49 -9.14 -4.00
CA PRO A 117 -10.29 -7.94 -3.17
C PRO A 117 -11.52 -7.04 -3.15
N ILE A 118 -11.78 -6.41 -1.99
CA ILE A 118 -12.75 -5.33 -1.89
C ILE A 118 -12.13 -4.08 -2.49
N LEU A 119 -12.85 -3.41 -3.39
CA LEU A 119 -12.35 -2.24 -4.10
C LEU A 119 -13.35 -1.07 -4.01
N PRO A 120 -12.88 0.15 -3.80
CA PRO A 120 -11.53 0.52 -3.35
C PRO A 120 -11.24 -0.04 -1.98
N HIS A 121 -9.98 -0.01 -1.53
CA HIS A 121 -9.63 -0.52 -0.20
C HIS A 121 -10.52 0.15 0.86
N PRO A 122 -11.17 -0.64 1.74
CA PRO A 122 -12.25 -0.12 2.59
C PRO A 122 -11.80 0.91 3.63
N ARG A 123 -10.51 1.00 3.93
CA ARG A 123 -9.97 1.90 4.95
C ARG A 123 -8.94 2.88 4.43
N ALA A 124 -8.65 2.87 3.13
CA ALA A 124 -7.60 3.74 2.56
C ALA A 124 -7.85 5.22 2.86
N HIS A 125 -9.10 5.64 2.77
CA HIS A 125 -9.49 7.05 2.99
C HIS A 125 -9.36 7.51 4.45
N LEU A 126 -9.10 6.60 5.38
CA LEU A 126 -8.95 6.89 6.81
C LEU A 126 -7.48 6.87 7.25
N ARG A 127 -6.54 6.58 6.34
CA ARG A 127 -5.15 6.30 6.67
C ARG A 127 -4.21 7.30 6.00
N GLY A 128 -3.58 8.16 6.80
CA GLY A 128 -2.59 9.11 6.29
C GLY A 128 -1.40 8.41 5.62
N PHE A 129 -0.98 7.26 6.15
CA PHE A 129 0.13 6.49 5.57
C PHE A 129 -0.20 5.88 4.20
N VAL A 130 -1.45 5.94 3.76
CA VAL A 130 -1.88 5.62 2.40
C VAL A 130 -2.08 6.91 1.60
N LEU A 131 -2.83 7.87 2.13
CA LEU A 131 -3.24 9.06 1.38
C LEU A 131 -2.06 10.00 1.05
N TYR A 132 -1.11 10.20 1.96
CA TYR A 132 0.02 11.08 1.68
C TYR A 132 0.92 10.54 0.58
N PRO A 133 1.35 9.27 0.61
CA PRO A 133 2.10 8.72 -0.53
C PRO A 133 1.26 8.65 -1.82
N LEU A 134 -0.02 8.33 -1.70
CA LEU A 134 -0.92 8.26 -2.86
C LEU A 134 -1.00 9.59 -3.58
N ALA A 135 -1.07 10.70 -2.86
CA ALA A 135 -1.13 12.03 -3.44
C ALA A 135 0.11 12.37 -4.26
N GLU A 136 1.25 11.74 -3.97
CA GLU A 136 2.49 11.96 -4.73
C GLU A 136 2.44 11.33 -6.11
N VAL A 137 1.80 10.17 -6.25
CA VAL A 137 1.73 9.44 -7.53
C VAL A 137 0.42 9.66 -8.28
N ALA A 138 -0.63 10.07 -7.59
CA ALA A 138 -1.96 10.24 -8.17
C ALA A 138 -2.67 11.45 -7.53
N PRO A 139 -2.15 12.68 -7.73
CA PRO A 139 -2.74 13.87 -7.11
C PRO A 139 -4.16 14.18 -7.62
N ASP A 140 -4.54 13.59 -8.74
CA ASP A 140 -5.86 13.71 -9.36
C ASP A 140 -6.85 12.62 -8.92
N TRP A 141 -6.44 11.71 -8.04
CA TRP A 141 -7.26 10.58 -7.66
C TRP A 141 -8.55 11.02 -6.97
N VAL A 142 -9.65 10.38 -7.36
CA VAL A 142 -10.97 10.55 -6.74
C VAL A 142 -11.41 9.19 -6.23
N HIS A 143 -11.78 9.14 -4.97
CA HIS A 143 -12.25 7.89 -4.35
C HIS A 143 -13.51 7.41 -5.10
N PRO A 144 -13.48 6.21 -5.70
CA PRO A 144 -14.57 5.81 -6.61
C PRO A 144 -15.92 5.59 -5.91
N ARG A 145 -15.92 5.29 -4.62
CA ARG A 145 -17.16 5.11 -3.85
C ARG A 145 -17.65 6.42 -3.22
N LEU A 146 -16.74 7.16 -2.57
CA LEU A 146 -17.08 8.40 -1.87
C LEU A 146 -17.23 9.60 -2.81
N LYS A 147 -16.68 9.51 -4.03
CA LYS A 147 -16.70 10.58 -5.01
C LYS A 147 -16.02 11.87 -4.52
N GLN A 148 -14.99 11.72 -3.69
CA GLN A 148 -14.22 12.83 -3.14
C GLN A 148 -12.79 12.82 -3.65
N PRO A 149 -12.24 13.99 -4.02
CA PRO A 149 -10.84 14.08 -4.44
C PRO A 149 -9.90 13.84 -3.26
N ILE A 150 -8.68 13.38 -3.58
CA ILE A 150 -7.70 13.03 -2.54
C ILE A 150 -7.40 14.21 -1.61
N ALA A 151 -7.37 15.44 -2.13
CA ALA A 151 -7.13 16.63 -1.30
C ALA A 151 -8.20 16.80 -0.21
N ALA A 152 -9.46 16.54 -0.54
CA ALA A 152 -10.55 16.59 0.43
C ALA A 152 -10.43 15.49 1.49
N LEU A 153 -10.03 14.29 1.08
CA LEU A 153 -9.83 13.17 2.00
C LEU A 153 -8.69 13.46 2.98
N ILE A 154 -7.59 14.03 2.50
CA ILE A 154 -6.46 14.42 3.35
C ILE A 154 -6.89 15.50 4.33
N ALA A 155 -7.64 16.52 3.88
CA ALA A 155 -8.12 17.59 4.73
C ALA A 155 -9.05 17.09 5.84
N ALA A 156 -9.75 15.97 5.62
CA ALA A 156 -10.67 15.38 6.59
C ALA A 156 -9.98 14.44 7.58
N LEU A 157 -8.69 14.10 7.38
CA LEU A 157 -7.97 13.21 8.28
C LEU A 157 -7.79 13.85 9.66
N PRO A 158 -8.01 13.09 10.75
CA PRO A 158 -7.53 13.53 12.07
C PRO A 158 -5.98 13.53 12.07
N ALA A 159 -5.40 14.21 13.04
CA ALA A 159 -3.95 14.22 13.20
C ALA A 159 -3.44 12.77 13.34
N GLN A 160 -2.45 12.41 12.55
CA GLN A 160 -1.84 11.09 12.55
C GLN A 160 -0.32 11.22 12.56
N ASP A 161 0.34 10.23 13.14
CA ASP A 161 1.80 10.18 13.20
C ASP A 161 2.34 9.55 11.91
N VAL A 162 2.44 10.37 10.86
CA VAL A 162 2.92 9.97 9.53
C VAL A 162 3.84 11.07 9.01
N ARG A 163 5.02 10.70 8.53
CA ARG A 163 6.00 11.67 7.99
C ARG A 163 6.85 11.02 6.91
N PRO A 164 7.38 11.79 5.95
CA PRO A 164 8.32 11.23 4.98
C PRO A 164 9.61 10.81 5.67
N LEU A 165 10.20 9.72 5.17
CA LEU A 165 11.55 9.33 5.58
C LEU A 165 12.55 10.33 5.00
N PRO A 166 13.67 10.60 5.70
CA PRO A 166 14.74 11.39 5.12
C PRO A 166 15.21 10.76 3.81
N ALA A 167 15.54 11.60 2.83
CA ALA A 167 16.16 11.12 1.60
C ALA A 167 17.51 10.48 1.94
N ALA A 168 17.71 9.25 1.46
CA ALA A 168 18.97 8.55 1.67
C ALA A 168 20.03 9.01 0.69
#